data_d2384c328760b8c240320c2d65a8f0ae
#
_entry.id   d2384c328760b8c240320c2d65a8f0ae
#
_cell.length_a   1.000
_cell.length_b   1.000
_cell.length_c   1.000
_cell.angle_alpha   90.00
_cell.angle_beta   90.00
_cell.angle_gamma   90.00
#
_symmetry.space_group_name_H-M   'P 1'
#
loop_
_entity.id
_entity.type
_entity.pdbx_description
1 polymer ?
#
loop_
_entity_poly.entity_id
_entity_poly.type
_entity_poly.pdbx_seq_one_letter_code
_entity_poly.pdbx_strand_id
1 'polypeptide(L)'
;MRHRALAAAALVALAGCRGASDRPVRIGSKNFTEQVVLGEIAAGALEREGVAVERRLDLGGSFVCHRALVAGELDLYPEYTGTAFTAILKRPPISDPARVRADVAAAYAGQWGLVWSPALGFENTFALAMRGDDARRLGIARVSDLARHPELRPGFGYEFVERADGYPGLAAAYGLAFRARPAEMDLGLLYPALAQGKVDVVAGNSTDGLITAMGLTVLEDDRHYFPPYEAAFVVRGAVWKNPRVRRALEALRGTITPDAMRRLNAAVDRDGKSPAAVAREF
;
A
#
# COMPACT_ATOMS: atom_id res chain seq x y z
N MET A 1 79.52 21.00 22.38
CA MET A 1 78.69 19.82 22.58
C MET A 1 77.29 20.25 22.96
N ARG A 2 76.34 20.19 22.03
CA ARG A 2 75.00 20.71 22.23
C ARG A 2 74.01 19.59 21.86
N HIS A 3 73.34 19.04 22.89
CA HIS A 3 72.25 18.07 22.71
C HIS A 3 70.99 18.79 22.28
N ARG A 4 70.45 18.44 21.10
CA ARG A 4 69.12 18.82 20.66
C ARG A 4 68.18 17.68 20.91
N ALA A 5 67.27 17.83 21.88
CA ALA A 5 66.15 16.95 22.12
C ALA A 5 65.07 17.22 21.10
N LEU A 6 64.71 16.21 20.30
CA LEU A 6 63.55 16.23 19.40
C LEU A 6 62.33 15.79 20.23
N ALA A 7 61.38 16.74 20.40
CA ALA A 7 60.07 16.42 20.94
C ALA A 7 59.20 15.91 19.78
N ALA A 8 58.81 14.64 19.81
CA ALA A 8 57.83 14.03 18.91
C ALA A 8 56.43 14.32 19.46
N ALA A 9 55.68 15.16 18.78
CA ALA A 9 54.26 15.41 19.07
C ALA A 9 53.44 14.26 18.49
N ALA A 10 52.88 13.43 19.34
CA ALA A 10 51.90 12.40 18.99
C ALA A 10 50.54 13.07 18.71
N LEU A 11 50.16 13.18 17.45
CA LEU A 11 48.76 13.49 17.05
C LEU A 11 47.93 12.25 17.29
N VAL A 12 47.14 12.25 18.37
CA VAL A 12 46.07 11.26 18.59
C VAL A 12 44.94 11.63 17.66
N ALA A 13 44.80 10.95 16.54
CA ALA A 13 43.62 11.02 15.67
C ALA A 13 42.44 10.41 16.43
N LEU A 14 41.56 11.24 16.94
CA LEU A 14 40.23 10.87 17.41
C LEU A 14 39.42 10.37 16.19
N ALA A 15 39.58 9.10 15.84
CA ALA A 15 38.65 8.41 14.97
C ALA A 15 37.33 8.27 15.76
N GLY A 16 36.47 9.28 15.63
CA GLY A 16 35.12 9.19 16.14
C GLY A 16 34.45 7.95 15.57
N CYS A 17 34.04 7.05 16.46
CA CYS A 17 33.14 5.93 16.12
C CYS A 17 31.89 6.51 15.47
N ARG A 18 31.88 6.61 14.14
CA ARG A 18 30.64 6.78 13.37
C ARG A 18 29.82 5.51 13.60
N GLY A 19 28.82 5.65 14.45
CA GLY A 19 27.88 4.59 14.76
C GLY A 19 27.27 4.00 13.50
N ALA A 20 27.04 2.70 13.52
CA ALA A 20 26.46 1.91 12.44
C ALA A 20 25.17 2.56 11.93
N SER A 21 25.20 2.92 10.62
CA SER A 21 24.19 3.33 9.67
C SER A 21 24.06 4.85 9.40
N ASP A 22 25.05 5.41 8.71
CA ASP A 22 24.90 6.71 8.00
C ASP A 22 24.16 6.54 6.65
N ARG A 23 23.70 5.34 6.29
CA ARG A 23 22.97 5.17 5.06
C ARG A 23 21.51 5.58 5.24
N PRO A 24 20.92 6.25 4.25
CA PRO A 24 19.51 6.63 4.30
C PRO A 24 18.60 5.39 4.38
N VAL A 25 17.47 5.54 5.07
CA VAL A 25 16.39 4.54 5.10
C VAL A 25 15.66 4.58 3.76
N ARG A 26 15.63 3.46 3.05
CA ARG A 26 15.00 3.33 1.73
C ARG A 26 13.53 2.98 1.89
N ILE A 27 12.68 3.93 1.50
CA ILE A 27 11.23 3.78 1.57
C ILE A 27 10.70 3.45 0.19
N GLY A 28 10.01 2.33 0.05
CA GLY A 28 9.32 1.94 -1.16
C GLY A 28 7.83 2.27 -1.15
N SER A 29 7.20 2.17 -2.30
CA SER A 29 5.74 2.11 -2.43
C SER A 29 5.31 1.27 -3.64
N LYS A 30 4.07 0.80 -3.59
CA LYS A 30 3.41 0.24 -4.77
C LYS A 30 3.05 1.36 -5.76
N ASN A 31 2.62 0.96 -6.96
CA ASN A 31 2.38 1.83 -8.11
C ASN A 31 0.95 2.41 -8.16
N PHE A 32 0.47 2.99 -7.05
CA PHE A 32 -0.78 3.74 -7.02
C PHE A 32 -0.75 4.84 -5.97
N THR A 33 -1.58 5.85 -6.15
CA THR A 33 -1.57 7.13 -5.44
C THR A 33 -1.47 6.98 -3.92
N GLU A 34 -2.34 6.20 -3.31
CA GLU A 34 -2.34 6.01 -1.85
C GLU A 34 -1.00 5.52 -1.32
N GLN A 35 -0.40 4.57 -1.99
CA GLN A 35 0.88 4.00 -1.57
C GLN A 35 2.02 5.01 -1.66
N VAL A 36 2.01 5.83 -2.71
CA VAL A 36 3.00 6.91 -2.88
C VAL A 36 2.81 7.97 -1.79
N VAL A 37 1.57 8.38 -1.51
CA VAL A 37 1.24 9.32 -0.42
C VAL A 37 1.68 8.76 0.94
N LEU A 38 1.39 7.50 1.24
CA LEU A 38 1.82 6.86 2.49
C LEU A 38 3.34 6.76 2.59
N GLY A 39 4.03 6.49 1.48
CA GLY A 39 5.49 6.51 1.41
C GLY A 39 6.06 7.89 1.75
N GLU A 40 5.46 8.96 1.22
CA GLU A 40 5.85 10.34 1.51
C GLU A 40 5.54 10.75 2.97
N ILE A 41 4.40 10.30 3.54
CA ILE A 41 4.07 10.51 4.95
C ILE A 41 5.13 9.84 5.85
N ALA A 42 5.51 8.60 5.56
CA ALA A 42 6.57 7.91 6.28
C ALA A 42 7.90 8.64 6.16
N ALA A 43 8.25 9.11 4.95
CA ALA A 43 9.46 9.88 4.71
C ALA A 43 9.50 11.15 5.57
N GLY A 44 8.44 11.94 5.53
CA GLY A 44 8.33 13.15 6.36
C GLY A 44 8.39 12.87 7.86
N ALA A 45 7.77 11.78 8.33
CA ALA A 45 7.85 11.39 9.73
C ALA A 45 9.28 11.01 10.16
N LEU A 46 10.00 10.25 9.33
CA LEU A 46 11.39 9.89 9.59
C LEU A 46 12.33 11.11 9.53
N GLU A 47 12.15 12.00 8.56
CA GLU A 47 12.93 13.22 8.41
C GLU A 47 12.76 14.17 9.62
N ARG A 48 11.56 14.27 10.18
CA ARG A 48 11.30 15.02 11.44
C ARG A 48 12.07 14.45 12.64
N GLU A 49 12.34 13.15 12.65
CA GLU A 49 13.18 12.49 13.67
C GLU A 49 14.69 12.56 13.34
N GLY A 50 15.08 13.27 12.29
CA GLY A 50 16.48 13.41 11.86
C GLY A 50 17.05 12.13 11.23
N VAL A 51 16.22 11.29 10.64
CA VAL A 51 16.63 10.10 9.89
C VAL A 51 16.75 10.46 8.42
N ALA A 52 17.91 10.20 7.80
CA ALA A 52 18.08 10.37 6.37
C ALA A 52 17.23 9.34 5.60
N VAL A 53 16.56 9.79 4.54
CA VAL A 53 15.62 8.97 3.76
C VAL A 53 15.98 8.97 2.28
N GLU A 54 15.86 7.82 1.65
CA GLU A 54 15.88 7.64 0.20
C GLU A 54 14.52 7.14 -0.27
N ARG A 55 13.86 7.89 -1.14
CA ARG A 55 12.55 7.54 -1.70
C ARG A 55 12.71 6.66 -2.93
N ARG A 56 12.14 5.47 -2.90
CA ARG A 56 12.04 4.50 -4.01
C ARG A 56 10.57 4.16 -4.22
N LEU A 57 9.80 5.17 -4.57
CA LEU A 57 8.36 5.08 -4.70
C LEU A 57 7.95 4.60 -6.10
N ASP A 58 6.70 4.13 -6.24
CA ASP A 58 6.11 3.71 -7.53
C ASP A 58 6.88 2.56 -8.20
N LEU A 59 7.28 1.54 -7.41
CA LEU A 59 8.12 0.44 -7.90
C LEU A 59 7.37 -0.65 -8.66
N GLY A 60 6.06 -0.76 -8.45
CA GLY A 60 5.23 -1.84 -8.97
C GLY A 60 4.30 -2.40 -7.90
N GLY A 61 3.73 -3.58 -8.11
CA GLY A 61 2.75 -4.16 -7.20
C GLY A 61 3.34 -4.80 -5.93
N SER A 62 2.46 -5.46 -5.19
CA SER A 62 2.75 -6.06 -3.87
C SER A 62 3.93 -7.04 -3.91
N PHE A 63 4.00 -7.87 -4.95
CA PHE A 63 5.07 -8.86 -5.08
C PHE A 63 6.45 -8.22 -5.33
N VAL A 64 6.49 -7.10 -6.06
CA VAL A 64 7.73 -6.35 -6.32
C VAL A 64 8.26 -5.74 -5.03
N CYS A 65 7.41 -4.99 -4.31
CA CYS A 65 7.78 -4.34 -3.06
C CYS A 65 8.19 -5.34 -1.99
N HIS A 66 7.44 -6.44 -1.84
CA HIS A 66 7.76 -7.48 -0.87
C HIS A 66 9.13 -8.14 -1.15
N ARG A 67 9.40 -8.53 -2.41
CA ARG A 67 10.69 -9.10 -2.79
C ARG A 67 11.85 -8.12 -2.55
N ALA A 68 11.68 -6.85 -2.93
CA ALA A 68 12.68 -5.81 -2.70
C ALA A 68 12.97 -5.60 -1.20
N LEU A 69 11.94 -5.67 -0.34
CA LEU A 69 12.12 -5.59 1.11
C LEU A 69 12.88 -6.79 1.67
N VAL A 70 12.51 -8.01 1.26
CA VAL A 70 13.18 -9.26 1.69
C VAL A 70 14.63 -9.30 1.20
N ALA A 71 14.88 -8.87 -0.04
CA ALA A 71 16.24 -8.76 -0.61
C ALA A 71 17.09 -7.66 0.05
N GLY A 72 16.47 -6.79 0.85
CA GLY A 72 17.15 -5.68 1.50
C GLY A 72 17.44 -4.51 0.55
N GLU A 73 16.74 -4.41 -0.56
CA GLU A 73 16.75 -3.26 -1.48
C GLU A 73 15.86 -2.11 -0.96
N LEU A 74 14.83 -2.43 -0.20
CA LEU A 74 14.03 -1.53 0.61
C LEU A 74 14.27 -1.76 2.09
N ASP A 75 13.94 -0.77 2.90
CA ASP A 75 13.97 -0.85 4.36
C ASP A 75 12.57 -0.84 4.97
N LEU A 76 11.60 -0.21 4.29
CA LEU A 76 10.17 -0.28 4.60
C LEU A 76 9.31 0.06 3.38
N TYR A 77 8.04 -0.34 3.41
CA TYR A 77 6.99 0.13 2.50
C TYR A 77 5.60 -0.01 3.15
N PRO A 78 4.57 0.75 2.69
CA PRO A 78 3.20 0.56 3.16
C PRO A 78 2.61 -0.74 2.61
N GLU A 79 1.91 -1.51 3.45
CA GLU A 79 1.25 -2.75 3.05
C GLU A 79 -0.08 -2.91 3.79
N TYR A 80 -0.93 -3.80 3.28
CA TYR A 80 -2.22 -4.14 3.88
C TYR A 80 -2.22 -5.57 4.40
N THR A 81 -2.81 -5.76 5.59
CA THR A 81 -2.80 -7.08 6.25
C THR A 81 -3.44 -8.17 5.40
N GLY A 82 -4.55 -7.88 4.72
CA GLY A 82 -5.22 -8.82 3.82
C GLY A 82 -4.35 -9.23 2.63
N THR A 83 -3.66 -8.26 1.99
CA THR A 83 -2.72 -8.56 0.90
C THR A 83 -1.57 -9.45 1.37
N ALA A 84 -0.99 -9.14 2.52
CA ALA A 84 0.07 -9.97 3.10
C ALA A 84 -0.42 -11.38 3.41
N PHE A 85 -1.64 -11.51 3.95
CA PHE A 85 -2.23 -12.78 4.35
C PHE A 85 -2.55 -13.68 3.15
N THR A 86 -3.25 -13.12 2.15
CA THR A 86 -3.77 -13.90 1.03
C THR A 86 -2.78 -14.01 -0.14
N ALA A 87 -2.17 -12.90 -0.57
CA ALA A 87 -1.31 -12.91 -1.75
C ALA A 87 0.12 -13.36 -1.43
N ILE A 88 0.72 -12.88 -0.33
CA ILE A 88 2.11 -13.20 0.01
C ILE A 88 2.21 -14.53 0.76
N LEU A 89 1.43 -14.71 1.84
CA LEU A 89 1.43 -15.93 2.65
C LEU A 89 0.57 -17.06 2.05
N LYS A 90 -0.22 -16.76 1.02
CA LYS A 90 -1.10 -17.71 0.31
C LYS A 90 -2.05 -18.45 1.24
N ARG A 91 -2.57 -17.75 2.25
CA ARG A 91 -3.55 -18.30 3.20
C ARG A 91 -4.97 -18.03 2.71
N PRO A 92 -5.92 -18.95 2.96
CA PRO A 92 -7.33 -18.70 2.69
C PRO A 92 -7.82 -17.45 3.44
N PRO A 93 -8.66 -16.59 2.84
CA PRO A 93 -9.16 -15.38 3.49
C PRO A 93 -9.98 -15.73 4.74
N ILE A 94 -9.85 -14.91 5.77
CA ILE A 94 -10.64 -14.94 7.00
C ILE A 94 -11.12 -13.53 7.35
N SER A 95 -12.24 -13.40 8.03
CA SER A 95 -12.89 -12.11 8.31
C SER A 95 -12.48 -11.46 9.65
N ASP A 96 -11.70 -12.13 10.49
CA ASP A 96 -11.24 -11.60 11.79
C ASP A 96 -9.98 -10.72 11.63
N PRO A 97 -10.08 -9.38 11.75
CA PRO A 97 -8.95 -8.48 11.54
C PRO A 97 -7.80 -8.71 12.54
N ALA A 98 -8.15 -9.00 13.80
CA ALA A 98 -7.15 -9.19 14.86
C ALA A 98 -6.32 -10.45 14.59
N ARG A 99 -6.98 -11.51 14.14
CA ARG A 99 -6.33 -12.77 13.78
C ARG A 99 -5.47 -12.62 12.52
N VAL A 100 -6.01 -11.96 11.46
CA VAL A 100 -5.21 -11.68 10.24
C VAL A 100 -3.95 -10.94 10.60
N ARG A 101 -4.05 -9.88 11.41
CA ARG A 101 -2.90 -9.08 11.84
C ARG A 101 -1.89 -9.89 12.64
N ALA A 102 -2.34 -10.67 13.63
CA ALA A 102 -1.47 -11.48 14.47
C ALA A 102 -0.71 -12.53 13.65
N ASP A 103 -1.43 -13.24 12.77
CA ASP A 103 -0.88 -14.27 11.90
C ASP A 103 0.14 -13.74 10.91
N VAL A 104 -0.14 -12.56 10.31
CA VAL A 104 0.77 -11.89 9.38
C VAL A 104 2.02 -11.42 10.12
N ALA A 105 1.87 -10.77 11.27
CA ALA A 105 3.01 -10.28 12.06
C ALA A 105 3.93 -11.43 12.48
N ALA A 106 3.37 -12.54 12.96
CA ALA A 106 4.14 -13.71 13.36
C ALA A 106 4.87 -14.37 12.18
N ALA A 107 4.19 -14.53 11.03
CA ALA A 107 4.77 -15.13 9.84
C ALA A 107 5.90 -14.28 9.25
N TYR A 108 5.71 -12.96 9.15
CA TYR A 108 6.72 -12.04 8.62
C TYR A 108 7.95 -11.96 9.52
N ALA A 109 7.77 -11.96 10.83
CA ALA A 109 8.88 -11.99 11.79
C ALA A 109 9.66 -13.31 11.70
N GLY A 110 8.96 -14.44 11.64
CA GLY A 110 9.59 -15.78 11.62
C GLY A 110 10.26 -16.12 10.30
N GLN A 111 9.67 -15.76 9.16
CA GLN A 111 10.19 -16.14 7.85
C GLN A 111 11.27 -15.17 7.33
N TRP A 112 11.13 -13.86 7.60
CA TRP A 112 11.97 -12.83 6.97
C TRP A 112 12.57 -11.82 7.95
N GLY A 113 12.29 -11.93 9.25
CA GLY A 113 12.74 -10.93 10.23
C GLY A 113 12.15 -9.54 10.01
N LEU A 114 10.95 -9.46 9.43
CA LEU A 114 10.23 -8.24 9.14
C LEU A 114 9.25 -7.92 10.28
N VAL A 115 9.04 -6.64 10.53
CA VAL A 115 8.16 -6.13 11.60
C VAL A 115 7.04 -5.30 10.97
N TRP A 116 5.81 -5.50 11.44
CA TRP A 116 4.67 -4.66 11.11
C TRP A 116 4.58 -3.49 12.10
N SER A 117 4.54 -2.26 11.60
CA SER A 117 4.26 -1.09 12.44
C SER A 117 2.86 -1.15 13.04
N PRO A 118 2.51 -0.31 14.02
CA PRO A 118 1.10 -0.11 14.37
C PRO A 118 0.26 0.25 13.15
N ALA A 119 -1.04 -0.09 13.20
CA ALA A 119 -2.01 0.29 12.18
C ALA A 119 -2.14 1.79 12.02
N LEU A 120 -2.30 2.25 10.79
CA LEU A 120 -2.43 3.66 10.46
C LEU A 120 -3.80 4.25 10.83
N GLY A 121 -4.84 3.40 10.92
CA GLY A 121 -6.20 3.79 11.34
C GLY A 121 -7.25 3.66 10.25
N PHE A 122 -6.94 3.02 9.13
CA PHE A 122 -7.88 2.75 8.05
C PHE A 122 -7.63 1.40 7.40
N GLU A 123 -8.62 0.96 6.65
CA GLU A 123 -8.56 -0.19 5.76
C GLU A 123 -8.72 0.26 4.32
N ASN A 124 -8.09 -0.45 3.40
CA ASN A 124 -8.25 -0.24 1.97
C ASN A 124 -8.52 -1.58 1.29
N THR A 125 -9.80 -1.95 1.19
CA THR A 125 -10.26 -3.17 0.51
C THR A 125 -10.42 -2.93 -0.99
N PHE A 126 -10.44 -4.01 -1.76
CA PHE A 126 -10.90 -3.93 -3.14
C PHE A 126 -12.36 -3.47 -3.20
N ALA A 127 -12.68 -2.65 -4.19
CA ALA A 127 -14.00 -2.11 -4.41
C ALA A 127 -14.37 -2.25 -5.90
N LEU A 128 -15.40 -3.06 -6.19
CA LEU A 128 -15.95 -3.08 -7.54
C LEU A 128 -16.78 -1.83 -7.75
N ALA A 129 -16.53 -1.12 -8.85
CA ALA A 129 -17.20 0.12 -9.17
C ALA A 129 -17.73 0.14 -10.61
N MET A 130 -18.84 0.84 -10.82
CA MET A 130 -19.49 1.07 -12.11
C MET A 130 -19.84 2.55 -12.27
N ARG A 131 -20.10 2.97 -13.51
CA ARG A 131 -20.76 4.28 -13.74
C ARG A 131 -22.11 4.29 -13.03
N GLY A 132 -22.38 5.36 -12.25
CA GLY A 132 -23.59 5.44 -11.43
C GLY A 132 -24.90 5.34 -12.25
N ASP A 133 -24.93 5.92 -13.46
CA ASP A 133 -26.08 5.84 -14.36
C ASP A 133 -26.34 4.41 -14.86
N ASP A 134 -25.29 3.68 -15.18
CA ASP A 134 -25.41 2.29 -15.62
C ASP A 134 -25.85 1.37 -14.46
N ALA A 135 -25.27 1.54 -13.28
CA ALA A 135 -25.67 0.79 -12.09
C ALA A 135 -27.18 0.98 -11.80
N ARG A 136 -27.67 2.23 -11.82
CA ARG A 136 -29.09 2.53 -11.63
C ARG A 136 -29.96 1.94 -12.73
N ARG A 137 -29.58 2.12 -13.99
CA ARG A 137 -30.33 1.62 -15.16
C ARG A 137 -30.47 0.11 -15.16
N LEU A 138 -29.43 -0.60 -14.72
CA LEU A 138 -29.37 -2.07 -14.69
C LEU A 138 -29.87 -2.66 -13.37
N GLY A 139 -30.13 -1.83 -12.35
CA GLY A 139 -30.55 -2.27 -11.02
C GLY A 139 -29.43 -3.03 -10.27
N ILE A 140 -28.16 -2.65 -10.51
CA ILE A 140 -26.99 -3.27 -9.91
C ILE A 140 -26.56 -2.42 -8.70
N ALA A 141 -26.58 -3.01 -7.50
CA ALA A 141 -26.13 -2.39 -6.27
C ALA A 141 -25.11 -3.26 -5.52
N ARG A 142 -25.09 -4.56 -5.79
CA ARG A 142 -24.27 -5.55 -5.10
C ARG A 142 -23.41 -6.32 -6.07
N VAL A 143 -22.31 -6.88 -5.57
CA VAL A 143 -21.45 -7.76 -6.37
C VAL A 143 -22.20 -8.97 -6.90
N SER A 144 -23.12 -9.55 -6.09
CA SER A 144 -23.97 -10.66 -6.53
C SER A 144 -24.87 -10.32 -7.71
N ASP A 145 -25.23 -9.06 -7.92
CA ASP A 145 -26.08 -8.66 -9.06
C ASP A 145 -25.37 -8.84 -10.39
N LEU A 146 -24.04 -8.71 -10.42
CA LEU A 146 -23.22 -8.88 -11.62
C LEU A 146 -23.37 -10.25 -12.28
N ALA A 147 -23.71 -11.30 -11.50
CA ALA A 147 -23.91 -12.65 -12.04
C ALA A 147 -25.06 -12.73 -13.06
N ARG A 148 -26.01 -11.77 -13.03
CA ARG A 148 -27.12 -11.68 -13.99
C ARG A 148 -26.77 -10.86 -15.24
N HIS A 149 -25.57 -10.27 -15.29
CA HIS A 149 -25.12 -9.38 -16.33
C HIS A 149 -23.80 -9.83 -16.99
N PRO A 150 -23.79 -11.03 -17.61
CA PRO A 150 -22.56 -11.58 -18.23
C PRO A 150 -22.08 -10.79 -19.44
N GLU A 151 -22.90 -9.89 -19.99
CA GLU A 151 -22.57 -9.01 -21.11
C GLU A 151 -21.66 -7.83 -20.72
N LEU A 152 -21.56 -7.49 -19.42
CA LEU A 152 -20.70 -6.41 -18.96
C LEU A 152 -19.21 -6.72 -19.19
N ARG A 153 -18.47 -5.67 -19.52
CA ARG A 153 -17.03 -5.75 -19.81
C ARG A 153 -16.23 -5.37 -18.55
N PRO A 154 -15.56 -6.33 -17.90
CA PRO A 154 -14.72 -6.03 -16.76
C PRO A 154 -13.37 -5.46 -17.18
N GLY A 155 -12.83 -4.51 -16.41
CA GLY A 155 -11.47 -3.98 -16.52
C GLY A 155 -10.80 -4.01 -15.16
N PHE A 156 -9.64 -4.67 -15.06
CA PHE A 156 -8.97 -4.92 -13.79
C PHE A 156 -7.47 -4.66 -13.86
N GLY A 157 -6.88 -4.32 -12.72
CA GLY A 157 -5.44 -4.26 -12.57
C GLY A 157 -4.80 -5.66 -12.64
N TYR A 158 -3.56 -5.75 -13.11
CA TYR A 158 -2.83 -7.01 -13.32
C TYR A 158 -2.85 -7.92 -12.07
N GLU A 159 -2.51 -7.38 -10.89
CA GLU A 159 -2.52 -8.19 -9.66
C GLU A 159 -3.92 -8.69 -9.29
N PHE A 160 -4.98 -7.92 -9.55
CA PHE A 160 -6.34 -8.36 -9.23
C PHE A 160 -6.78 -9.54 -10.10
N VAL A 161 -6.29 -9.64 -11.32
CA VAL A 161 -6.56 -10.78 -12.22
C VAL A 161 -5.80 -12.03 -11.78
N GLU A 162 -4.60 -11.87 -11.20
CA GLU A 162 -3.73 -13.01 -10.85
C GLU A 162 -3.93 -13.52 -9.42
N ARG A 163 -4.30 -12.65 -8.48
CA ARG A 163 -4.35 -12.98 -7.06
C ARG A 163 -5.54 -13.87 -6.72
N ALA A 164 -5.33 -14.83 -5.81
CA ALA A 164 -6.39 -15.73 -5.34
C ALA A 164 -7.53 -14.97 -4.62
N ASP A 165 -7.22 -13.87 -3.92
CA ASP A 165 -8.19 -12.95 -3.29
C ASP A 165 -8.72 -11.87 -4.26
N GLY A 166 -8.28 -11.89 -5.52
CA GLY A 166 -8.75 -11.03 -6.60
C GLY A 166 -9.88 -11.66 -7.42
N TYR A 167 -9.85 -11.41 -8.75
CA TYR A 167 -10.92 -11.83 -9.65
C TYR A 167 -11.19 -13.35 -9.68
N PRO A 168 -10.19 -14.26 -9.72
CA PRO A 168 -10.47 -15.69 -9.76
C PRO A 168 -11.30 -16.19 -8.57
N GLY A 169 -10.92 -15.79 -7.37
CA GLY A 169 -11.66 -16.17 -6.16
C GLY A 169 -13.00 -15.45 -6.04
N LEU A 170 -13.06 -14.16 -6.38
CA LEU A 170 -14.29 -13.38 -6.42
C LEU A 170 -15.30 -13.98 -7.40
N ALA A 171 -14.85 -14.33 -8.61
CA ALA A 171 -15.69 -14.95 -9.63
C ALA A 171 -16.26 -16.30 -9.14
N ALA A 172 -15.44 -17.12 -8.50
CA ALA A 172 -15.91 -18.38 -7.91
C ALA A 172 -16.92 -18.16 -6.77
N ALA A 173 -16.63 -17.20 -5.86
CA ALA A 173 -17.49 -16.91 -4.71
C ALA A 173 -18.87 -16.35 -5.11
N TYR A 174 -18.92 -15.53 -6.17
CA TYR A 174 -20.14 -14.85 -6.63
C TYR A 174 -20.78 -15.48 -7.88
N GLY A 175 -20.15 -16.50 -8.48
CA GLY A 175 -20.64 -17.12 -9.72
C GLY A 175 -20.57 -16.15 -10.92
N LEU A 176 -19.55 -15.28 -10.97
CA LEU A 176 -19.40 -14.32 -12.06
C LEU A 176 -18.85 -15.01 -13.32
N ALA A 177 -19.54 -14.86 -14.42
CA ALA A 177 -19.18 -15.45 -15.72
C ALA A 177 -19.35 -14.44 -16.85
N PHE A 178 -18.48 -13.43 -16.89
CA PHE A 178 -18.49 -12.45 -17.97
C PHE A 178 -18.16 -13.10 -19.32
N ARG A 179 -18.87 -12.71 -20.38
CA ARG A 179 -18.62 -13.19 -21.75
C ARG A 179 -17.27 -12.72 -22.28
N ALA A 180 -16.88 -11.48 -21.94
CA ALA A 180 -15.59 -10.92 -22.25
C ALA A 180 -14.57 -11.28 -21.15
N ARG A 181 -13.34 -11.61 -21.57
CA ARG A 181 -12.23 -11.67 -20.60
C ARG A 181 -11.99 -10.28 -20.01
N PRO A 182 -11.59 -10.18 -18.73
CA PRO A 182 -11.20 -8.91 -18.17
C PRO A 182 -10.13 -8.20 -19.01
N ALA A 183 -10.33 -6.91 -19.31
CA ALA A 183 -9.29 -6.07 -19.86
C ALA A 183 -8.28 -5.75 -18.74
N GLU A 184 -7.05 -6.17 -18.94
CA GLU A 184 -5.97 -5.97 -17.97
C GLU A 184 -5.27 -4.65 -18.27
N MET A 185 -5.06 -3.82 -17.25
CA MET A 185 -4.42 -2.50 -17.42
C MET A 185 -3.80 -2.01 -16.11
N ASP A 186 -2.96 -0.97 -16.23
CA ASP A 186 -2.46 -0.24 -15.07
C ASP A 186 -3.59 0.40 -14.26
N LEU A 187 -3.43 0.47 -12.95
CA LEU A 187 -4.46 0.99 -12.02
C LEU A 187 -4.90 2.40 -12.37
N GLY A 188 -3.98 3.27 -12.79
CA GLY A 188 -4.27 4.64 -13.23
C GLY A 188 -5.15 4.74 -14.48
N LEU A 189 -5.31 3.66 -15.27
CA LEU A 189 -6.13 3.61 -16.47
C LEU A 189 -7.55 3.10 -16.22
N LEU A 190 -7.85 2.50 -15.06
CA LEU A 190 -9.15 1.88 -14.76
C LEU A 190 -10.31 2.88 -14.86
N TYR A 191 -10.22 3.98 -14.15
CA TYR A 191 -11.27 5.00 -14.13
C TYR A 191 -11.42 5.77 -15.46
N PRO A 192 -10.33 6.15 -16.14
CA PRO A 192 -10.42 6.66 -17.51
C PRO A 192 -11.11 5.70 -18.49
N ALA A 193 -10.78 4.40 -18.43
CA ALA A 193 -11.42 3.39 -19.27
C ALA A 193 -12.91 3.22 -18.97
N LEU A 194 -13.27 3.26 -17.67
CA LEU A 194 -14.67 3.23 -17.23
C LEU A 194 -15.45 4.46 -17.72
N ALA A 195 -14.88 5.66 -17.57
CA ALA A 195 -15.49 6.91 -18.02
C ALA A 195 -15.72 6.94 -19.53
N GLN A 196 -14.76 6.42 -20.31
CA GLN A 196 -14.84 6.34 -21.77
C GLN A 196 -15.75 5.20 -22.28
N GLY A 197 -16.37 4.43 -21.38
CA GLY A 197 -17.20 3.30 -21.76
C GLY A 197 -16.44 2.14 -22.42
N LYS A 198 -15.12 2.04 -22.25
CA LYS A 198 -14.33 0.90 -22.74
C LYS A 198 -14.55 -0.35 -21.91
N VAL A 199 -14.77 -0.15 -20.61
CA VAL A 199 -15.18 -1.18 -19.64
C VAL A 199 -16.42 -0.71 -18.88
N ASP A 200 -17.10 -1.62 -18.22
CA ASP A 200 -18.36 -1.35 -17.52
C ASP A 200 -18.26 -1.55 -16.00
N VAL A 201 -17.34 -2.40 -15.58
CA VAL A 201 -17.02 -2.71 -14.17
C VAL A 201 -15.51 -2.66 -13.99
N VAL A 202 -15.04 -2.00 -12.94
CA VAL A 202 -13.63 -1.98 -12.54
C VAL A 202 -13.47 -2.46 -11.10
N ALA A 203 -12.30 -2.99 -10.77
CA ALA A 203 -11.88 -3.21 -9.39
C ALA A 203 -10.85 -2.14 -9.00
N GLY A 204 -11.31 -1.16 -8.25
CA GLY A 204 -10.47 -0.14 -7.61
C GLY A 204 -10.29 -0.43 -6.12
N ASN A 205 -10.03 0.63 -5.35
CA ASN A 205 -9.82 0.56 -3.91
C ASN A 205 -10.88 1.41 -3.18
N SER A 206 -11.30 0.98 -2.00
CA SER A 206 -12.35 1.66 -1.22
C SER A 206 -11.99 3.09 -0.78
N THR A 207 -10.73 3.43 -0.85
CA THR A 207 -10.19 4.76 -0.52
C THR A 207 -9.88 5.63 -1.75
N ASP A 208 -10.17 5.15 -2.97
CA ASP A 208 -9.89 5.90 -4.20
C ASP A 208 -10.71 7.18 -4.27
N GLY A 209 -10.03 8.32 -4.39
CA GLY A 209 -10.65 9.65 -4.43
C GLY A 209 -11.52 9.89 -5.66
N LEU A 210 -11.24 9.22 -6.77
CA LEU A 210 -11.98 9.36 -8.03
C LEU A 210 -13.38 8.72 -7.98
N ILE A 211 -13.65 7.79 -7.08
CA ILE A 211 -14.99 7.17 -6.95
C ILE A 211 -16.07 8.25 -6.77
N THR A 212 -15.89 9.10 -5.77
CA THR A 212 -16.86 10.20 -5.50
C THR A 212 -16.80 11.27 -6.58
N ALA A 213 -15.59 11.64 -7.03
CA ALA A 213 -15.42 12.73 -8.02
C ALA A 213 -16.07 12.41 -9.36
N MET A 214 -16.16 11.14 -9.74
CA MET A 214 -16.74 10.69 -11.01
C MET A 214 -18.17 10.16 -10.88
N GLY A 215 -18.79 10.26 -9.69
CA GLY A 215 -20.15 9.76 -9.46
C GLY A 215 -20.31 8.26 -9.67
N LEU A 216 -19.28 7.49 -9.33
CA LEU A 216 -19.30 6.05 -9.47
C LEU A 216 -20.11 5.41 -8.36
N THR A 217 -20.72 4.27 -8.65
CA THR A 217 -21.36 3.40 -7.67
C THR A 217 -20.39 2.30 -7.31
N VAL A 218 -20.01 2.23 -6.02
CA VAL A 218 -19.32 1.08 -5.44
C VAL A 218 -20.35 0.01 -5.15
N LEU A 219 -20.10 -1.21 -5.60
CA LEU A 219 -20.98 -2.35 -5.36
C LEU A 219 -20.71 -2.92 -3.96
N GLU A 220 -21.80 -3.21 -3.22
CA GLU A 220 -21.71 -3.85 -1.91
C GLU A 220 -21.15 -5.28 -2.05
N ASP A 221 -20.12 -5.61 -1.28
CA ASP A 221 -19.61 -6.98 -1.11
C ASP A 221 -20.55 -7.76 -0.18
N ASP A 222 -21.74 -8.13 -0.68
CA ASP A 222 -22.85 -8.70 0.07
C ASP A 222 -22.59 -10.13 0.58
N ARG A 223 -21.48 -10.76 0.19
CA ARG A 223 -21.01 -12.05 0.73
C ARG A 223 -19.79 -11.92 1.62
N HIS A 224 -19.31 -10.68 1.85
CA HIS A 224 -18.11 -10.41 2.64
C HIS A 224 -16.91 -11.25 2.20
N TYR A 225 -16.67 -11.27 0.89
CA TYR A 225 -15.61 -12.06 0.28
C TYR A 225 -14.22 -11.55 0.62
N PHE A 226 -14.05 -10.23 0.63
CA PHE A 226 -12.75 -9.64 0.87
C PHE A 226 -12.37 -9.70 2.36
N PRO A 227 -11.12 -10.15 2.67
CA PRO A 227 -10.62 -10.09 4.05
C PRO A 227 -10.38 -8.64 4.50
N PRO A 228 -10.13 -8.39 5.79
CA PRO A 228 -9.73 -7.07 6.26
C PRO A 228 -8.36 -6.69 5.72
N TYR A 229 -8.23 -5.43 5.25
CA TYR A 229 -7.01 -4.87 4.67
C TYR A 229 -6.52 -3.66 5.48
N GLU A 230 -6.17 -3.87 6.75
CA GLU A 230 -5.66 -2.83 7.62
C GLU A 230 -4.30 -2.33 7.11
N ALA A 231 -4.15 -1.00 6.96
CA ALA A 231 -2.93 -0.37 6.45
C ALA A 231 -1.88 -0.22 7.56
N ALA A 232 -0.63 -0.60 7.25
CA ALA A 232 0.53 -0.41 8.13
C ALA A 232 1.83 -0.40 7.31
N PHE A 233 2.97 -0.09 7.94
CA PHE A 233 4.27 -0.24 7.30
C PHE A 233 4.88 -1.59 7.66
N VAL A 234 5.45 -2.26 6.65
CA VAL A 234 6.32 -3.42 6.85
C VAL A 234 7.76 -2.93 6.82
N VAL A 235 8.51 -3.26 7.85
CA VAL A 235 9.84 -2.70 8.14
C VAL A 235 10.84 -3.83 8.37
N ARG A 236 12.05 -3.72 7.87
CA ARG A 236 13.14 -4.65 8.22
C ARG A 236 13.46 -4.57 9.70
N GLY A 237 13.56 -5.72 10.37
CA GLY A 237 13.81 -5.77 11.82
C GLY A 237 15.08 -5.02 12.26
N ALA A 238 16.12 -5.01 11.44
CA ALA A 238 17.35 -4.24 11.72
C ALA A 238 17.08 -2.73 11.74
N VAL A 239 16.19 -2.22 10.86
CA VAL A 239 15.82 -0.80 10.76
C VAL A 239 14.84 -0.42 11.88
N TRP A 240 13.91 -1.32 12.23
CA TRP A 240 12.98 -1.13 13.36
C TRP A 240 13.69 -0.99 14.72
N LYS A 241 14.90 -1.56 14.89
CA LYS A 241 15.71 -1.39 16.10
C LYS A 241 16.20 0.05 16.30
N ASN A 242 16.25 0.87 15.27
CA ASN A 242 16.57 2.30 15.42
C ASN A 242 15.40 3.01 16.15
N PRO A 243 15.65 3.59 17.35
CA PRO A 243 14.59 4.19 18.15
C PRO A 243 13.93 5.40 17.47
N ARG A 244 14.64 6.12 16.60
CA ARG A 244 14.07 7.26 15.85
C ARG A 244 13.09 6.76 14.80
N VAL A 245 13.45 5.70 14.04
CA VAL A 245 12.55 5.08 13.05
C VAL A 245 11.29 4.56 13.74
N ARG A 246 11.47 3.84 14.85
CA ARG A 246 10.34 3.29 15.60
C ARG A 246 9.41 4.39 16.11
N ARG A 247 9.92 5.46 16.74
CA ARG A 247 9.09 6.59 17.21
C ARG A 247 8.33 7.25 16.06
N ALA A 248 9.01 7.51 14.93
CA ALA A 248 8.38 8.11 13.76
C ALA A 248 7.17 7.30 13.28
N LEU A 249 7.32 5.99 13.14
CA LEU A 249 6.25 5.12 12.63
C LEU A 249 5.18 4.82 13.70
N GLU A 250 5.54 4.75 14.98
CA GLU A 250 4.59 4.60 16.09
C GLU A 250 3.72 5.85 16.25
N ALA A 251 4.26 7.05 15.98
CA ALA A 251 3.51 8.30 16.01
C ALA A 251 2.40 8.37 14.95
N LEU A 252 2.49 7.58 13.87
CA LEU A 252 1.46 7.50 12.83
C LEU A 252 0.30 6.55 13.19
N ARG A 253 0.34 5.87 14.35
CA ARG A 253 -0.71 4.96 14.80
C ARG A 253 -2.07 5.64 14.86
N GLY A 254 -3.04 5.15 14.10
CA GLY A 254 -4.43 5.61 14.14
C GLY A 254 -4.65 7.05 13.69
N THR A 255 -3.64 7.68 13.05
CA THR A 255 -3.75 9.10 12.66
C THR A 255 -4.46 9.31 11.33
N ILE A 256 -4.59 8.28 10.50
CA ILE A 256 -5.21 8.36 9.19
C ILE A 256 -6.57 7.68 9.24
N THR A 257 -7.65 8.45 9.16
CA THR A 257 -9.00 7.87 9.01
C THR A 257 -9.28 7.52 7.54
N PRO A 258 -10.27 6.64 7.22
CA PRO A 258 -10.66 6.36 5.85
C PRO A 258 -11.00 7.64 5.07
N ASP A 259 -11.73 8.57 5.68
CA ASP A 259 -12.09 9.85 5.04
C ASP A 259 -10.88 10.76 4.82
N ALA A 260 -9.92 10.78 5.75
CA ALA A 260 -8.67 11.50 5.55
C ALA A 260 -7.92 10.92 4.35
N MET A 261 -7.81 9.60 4.25
CA MET A 261 -7.12 8.96 3.13
C MET A 261 -7.79 9.23 1.78
N ARG A 262 -9.14 9.15 1.71
CA ARG A 262 -9.88 9.54 0.50
C ARG A 262 -9.60 10.99 0.08
N ARG A 263 -9.55 11.92 1.04
CA ARG A 263 -9.22 13.33 0.72
C ARG A 263 -7.80 13.49 0.20
N LEU A 264 -6.82 12.79 0.80
CA LEU A 264 -5.43 12.83 0.35
C LEU A 264 -5.31 12.26 -1.08
N ASN A 265 -5.94 11.13 -1.35
CA ASN A 265 -5.97 10.53 -2.69
C ASN A 265 -6.65 11.46 -3.71
N ALA A 266 -7.80 12.06 -3.35
CA ALA A 266 -8.49 13.00 -4.22
C ALA A 266 -7.68 14.26 -4.52
N ALA A 267 -6.89 14.75 -3.56
CA ALA A 267 -6.00 15.90 -3.78
C ALA A 267 -4.92 15.61 -4.83
N VAL A 268 -4.47 14.37 -4.94
CA VAL A 268 -3.55 13.95 -5.99
C VAL A 268 -4.30 13.66 -7.29
N ASP A 269 -5.27 12.75 -7.27
CA ASP A 269 -5.86 12.16 -8.48
C ASP A 269 -6.82 13.12 -9.20
N ARG A 270 -7.53 13.97 -8.44
CA ARG A 270 -8.49 14.94 -8.98
C ARG A 270 -7.87 16.32 -9.12
N ASP A 271 -7.18 16.79 -8.06
CA ASP A 271 -6.73 18.19 -7.98
C ASP A 271 -5.30 18.37 -8.53
N GLY A 272 -4.61 17.29 -8.91
CA GLY A 272 -3.28 17.31 -9.54
C GLY A 272 -2.14 17.73 -8.59
N LYS A 273 -2.35 17.70 -7.26
CA LYS A 273 -1.26 17.98 -6.32
C LYS A 273 -0.23 16.85 -6.32
N SER A 274 1.05 17.19 -6.08
CA SER A 274 2.05 16.13 -5.92
C SER A 274 1.85 15.36 -4.61
N PRO A 275 2.08 14.04 -4.58
CA PRO A 275 2.00 13.24 -3.36
C PRO A 275 2.83 13.80 -2.21
N ALA A 276 4.03 14.31 -2.50
CA ALA A 276 4.89 14.95 -1.51
C ALA A 276 4.28 16.25 -0.94
N ALA A 277 3.54 17.04 -1.73
CA ALA A 277 2.85 18.21 -1.22
C ALA A 277 1.70 17.81 -0.30
N VAL A 278 0.89 16.83 -0.73
CA VAL A 278 -0.23 16.29 0.05
C VAL A 278 0.24 15.71 1.38
N ALA A 279 1.34 14.94 1.37
CA ALA A 279 1.91 14.36 2.60
C ALA A 279 2.46 15.42 3.58
N ARG A 280 2.90 16.59 3.09
CA ARG A 280 3.34 17.70 3.96
C ARG A 280 2.18 18.45 4.63
N GLU A 281 1.00 18.45 4.01
CA GLU A 281 -0.22 19.06 4.56
C GLU A 281 -0.85 18.17 5.65
N PHE A 282 -0.50 16.88 5.67
CA PHE A 282 -0.92 15.91 6.69
C PHE A 282 -0.05 16.01 7.97
#